data_03359c72c40f52dcb2d2ad18b440ed60
#
_entry.id   03359c72c40f52dcb2d2ad18b440ed60
#
_cell.length_a   1.000
_cell.length_b   1.000
_cell.length_c   1.000
_cell.angle_alpha   90.00
_cell.angle_beta   90.00
_cell.angle_gamma   90.00
#
_symmetry.space_group_name_H-M   'P 1'
#
loop_
_entity.id
_entity.type
_entity.pdbx_description
1 polymer ?
#
loop_
_entity_poly.entity_id
_entity_poly.type
_entity_poly.pdbx_seq_one_letter_code
_entity_poly.pdbx_strand_id
1 'polypeptide(L)'
;EALIQEQLINTIQQDTPKNSIFMQLARRLPNMTSKTTRMPVLDMLPMAYWVNGDNGFKQTSQQAWDNVYLTAEELAVIVPIPEAVVDDASFDIMGEVRPRVTEAIGIRVDQAAIFGVSRPASWRADIITSARQAGNNVAPGSDLYNALLGENGVISKVEQGGRMVNGAVAAMAMRGKLRGIKTTEGMPIFKSDMQGPTQYALDGAPMYFPMNGAFDTSVAQLIVGDWSQAVYSVRQDITVKILDQGVIQDPSTKEIVYNLAQQDMIALRVVFRMGWALPNPATRLDEDRLYVPFAYLEPATAVTTQKVTFTVKNNEEEPEAVEGVVIDLDGARLKTGTDGTAIFNLRKGNYNAKISKKGYGTVIETVNVDASAVSKDITLIPKE
;
A
#
# COMPACT_ATOMS: atom_id res chain seq x y z
N GLU A 1 38.43 44.01 10.16
CA GLU A 1 37.30 43.05 10.02
C GLU A 1 35.93 43.62 10.44
N ALA A 2 35.86 44.70 11.20
CA ALA A 2 34.58 45.29 11.66
C ALA A 2 33.89 46.22 10.64
N LEU A 3 34.40 46.36 9.42
CA LEU A 3 33.89 47.26 8.38
C LEU A 3 33.31 46.51 7.16
N ILE A 4 33.28 45.17 7.16
CA ILE A 4 32.67 44.40 6.06
C ILE A 4 31.21 44.14 6.47
N GLN A 5 30.28 44.81 5.82
CA GLN A 5 28.84 44.46 5.95
C GLN A 5 28.58 43.10 5.36
N GLU A 6 28.14 42.16 6.20
CA GLU A 6 27.60 40.90 5.71
C GLU A 6 26.27 41.19 5.02
N GLN A 7 26.18 40.81 3.75
CA GLN A 7 24.92 40.88 3.00
C GLN A 7 24.11 39.60 3.30
N LEU A 8 23.01 39.75 4.00
CA LEU A 8 22.08 38.64 4.27
C LEU A 8 21.26 38.40 3.00
N ILE A 9 21.33 37.19 2.48
CA ILE A 9 20.47 36.74 1.38
C ILE A 9 19.13 36.29 2.00
N ASN A 10 18.06 37.04 1.75
CA ASN A 10 16.72 36.77 2.27
C ASN A 10 16.00 35.57 1.59
N THR A 11 16.74 34.73 0.90
CA THR A 11 16.21 33.57 0.19
C THR A 11 16.76 32.29 0.82
N ILE A 12 15.88 31.46 1.38
CA ILE A 12 16.27 30.18 1.90
C ILE A 12 16.50 29.23 0.72
N GLN A 13 17.71 28.69 0.61
CA GLN A 13 17.99 27.65 -0.37
C GLN A 13 17.48 26.31 0.18
N GLN A 14 16.43 25.79 -0.43
CA GLN A 14 15.84 24.49 -0.05
C GLN A 14 15.38 23.72 -1.29
N ASP A 15 15.27 22.41 -1.14
CA ASP A 15 14.73 21.57 -2.20
C ASP A 15 13.19 21.73 -2.30
N THR A 16 12.66 21.56 -3.51
CA THR A 16 11.21 21.64 -3.76
C THR A 16 10.47 20.53 -3.02
N PRO A 17 9.39 20.83 -2.27
CA PRO A 17 8.57 19.82 -1.60
C PRO A 17 8.07 18.76 -2.58
N LYS A 18 8.13 17.51 -2.20
CA LYS A 18 7.73 16.38 -3.04
C LYS A 18 6.34 15.88 -2.65
N ASN A 19 5.50 15.66 -3.65
CA ASN A 19 4.15 15.13 -3.44
C ASN A 19 4.16 13.62 -3.16
N SER A 20 3.06 13.12 -2.58
CA SER A 20 2.81 11.69 -2.43
C SER A 20 2.76 10.99 -3.77
N ILE A 21 3.53 9.91 -3.93
CA ILE A 21 3.53 9.08 -5.13
C ILE A 21 2.29 8.21 -5.19
N PHE A 22 1.83 7.72 -4.02
CA PHE A 22 0.61 6.95 -3.92
C PHE A 22 -0.61 7.75 -4.42
N MET A 23 -0.78 8.98 -3.94
CA MET A 23 -1.91 9.82 -4.36
C MET A 23 -1.84 10.24 -5.84
N GLN A 24 -0.65 10.25 -6.43
CA GLN A 24 -0.45 10.55 -7.84
C GLN A 24 -0.88 9.39 -8.75
N LEU A 25 -0.62 8.14 -8.32
CA LEU A 25 -0.84 6.93 -9.14
C LEU A 25 -2.19 6.26 -8.87
N ALA A 26 -2.64 6.24 -7.62
CA ALA A 26 -3.88 5.62 -7.22
C ALA A 26 -5.11 6.41 -7.71
N ARG A 27 -6.21 5.69 -7.95
CA ARG A 27 -7.46 6.27 -8.42
C ARG A 27 -8.18 7.01 -7.30
N ARG A 28 -8.37 8.31 -7.46
CA ARG A 28 -9.18 9.12 -6.54
C ARG A 28 -10.67 8.85 -6.76
N LEU A 29 -11.37 8.54 -5.68
CA LEU A 29 -12.84 8.46 -5.63
C LEU A 29 -13.45 9.82 -5.22
N PRO A 30 -14.77 10.01 -5.40
CA PRO A 30 -15.47 11.17 -4.84
C PRO A 30 -15.21 11.31 -3.34
N ASN A 31 -15.26 12.55 -2.84
CA ASN A 31 -14.99 12.83 -1.45
C ASN A 31 -15.98 12.13 -0.51
N MET A 32 -15.46 11.63 0.63
CA MET A 32 -16.29 10.97 1.63
C MET A 32 -17.14 11.96 2.40
N THR A 33 -18.42 11.63 2.58
CA THR A 33 -19.35 12.40 3.42
C THR A 33 -19.44 11.87 4.86
N SER A 34 -19.05 10.60 5.08
CA SER A 34 -19.05 9.93 6.39
C SER A 34 -17.67 9.36 6.73
N LYS A 35 -17.44 8.96 7.99
CA LYS A 35 -16.18 8.35 8.41
C LYS A 35 -15.88 7.05 7.65
N THR A 36 -16.90 6.27 7.34
CA THR A 36 -16.79 5.01 6.62
C THR A 36 -17.66 5.07 5.37
N THR A 37 -17.08 4.72 4.22
CA THR A 37 -17.78 4.63 2.94
C THR A 37 -17.70 3.21 2.43
N ARG A 38 -18.83 2.66 2.01
CA ARG A 38 -18.96 1.32 1.45
C ARG A 38 -18.84 1.39 -0.09
N MET A 39 -17.98 0.58 -0.66
CA MET A 39 -17.86 0.41 -2.09
C MET A 39 -18.25 -1.03 -2.47
N PRO A 40 -19.30 -1.24 -3.29
CA PRO A 40 -19.62 -2.57 -3.81
C PRO A 40 -18.53 -2.99 -4.80
N VAL A 41 -18.08 -4.24 -4.68
CA VAL A 41 -17.06 -4.85 -5.53
C VAL A 41 -17.60 -6.16 -6.08
N LEU A 42 -17.38 -6.42 -7.36
CA LEU A 42 -17.83 -7.65 -7.99
C LEU A 42 -17.09 -8.85 -7.38
N ASP A 43 -17.87 -9.81 -6.90
CA ASP A 43 -17.34 -11.02 -6.23
C ASP A 43 -17.58 -12.29 -7.07
N MET A 44 -18.68 -12.35 -7.79
CA MET A 44 -19.00 -13.48 -8.66
C MET A 44 -19.48 -12.99 -10.03
N LEU A 45 -18.98 -13.63 -11.08
CA LEU A 45 -19.30 -13.31 -12.47
C LEU A 45 -20.36 -14.29 -13.03
N PRO A 46 -21.36 -13.81 -13.81
CA PRO A 46 -22.31 -14.67 -14.44
C PRO A 46 -21.63 -15.50 -15.54
N MET A 47 -22.04 -16.74 -15.71
CA MET A 47 -21.59 -17.65 -16.77
C MET A 47 -22.66 -17.81 -17.84
N ALA A 48 -22.24 -17.91 -19.10
CA ALA A 48 -23.11 -18.23 -20.22
C ALA A 48 -22.95 -19.71 -20.59
N TYR A 49 -24.05 -20.34 -21.01
CA TYR A 49 -24.09 -21.75 -21.39
C TYR A 49 -24.65 -21.92 -22.77
N TRP A 50 -24.10 -22.86 -23.54
CA TRP A 50 -24.66 -23.25 -24.79
C TRP A 50 -25.91 -24.15 -24.57
N VAL A 51 -27.00 -23.86 -25.29
CA VAL A 51 -28.22 -24.65 -25.23
C VAL A 51 -28.19 -25.68 -26.39
N ASN A 52 -28.28 -26.95 -26.05
CA ASN A 52 -28.31 -28.01 -27.03
C ASN A 52 -29.73 -28.21 -27.59
N GLY A 53 -29.91 -27.99 -28.90
CA GLY A 53 -31.17 -28.20 -29.65
C GLY A 53 -32.24 -27.15 -29.36
N ASP A 54 -33.33 -27.23 -30.13
CA ASP A 54 -34.41 -26.23 -30.08
C ASP A 54 -35.22 -26.26 -28.78
N ASN A 55 -35.19 -27.38 -28.03
CA ASN A 55 -35.94 -27.60 -26.80
C ASN A 55 -35.02 -27.66 -25.53
N GLY A 56 -33.76 -27.20 -25.64
CA GLY A 56 -32.82 -27.21 -24.52
C GLY A 56 -33.21 -26.22 -23.42
N PHE A 57 -33.03 -26.63 -22.15
CA PHE A 57 -33.27 -25.75 -21.01
C PHE A 57 -32.16 -24.72 -20.86
N LYS A 58 -32.55 -23.44 -20.63
CA LYS A 58 -31.62 -22.35 -20.29
C LYS A 58 -31.20 -22.51 -18.83
N GLN A 59 -29.89 -22.57 -18.61
CA GLN A 59 -29.33 -22.63 -17.26
C GLN A 59 -29.29 -21.25 -16.63
N THR A 60 -29.50 -21.20 -15.31
CA THR A 60 -29.39 -19.95 -14.54
C THR A 60 -27.95 -19.75 -14.07
N SER A 61 -27.52 -18.51 -14.08
CA SER A 61 -26.24 -18.07 -13.51
C SER A 61 -26.48 -16.96 -12.50
N GLN A 62 -25.61 -16.88 -11.50
CA GLN A 62 -25.70 -15.89 -10.43
C GLN A 62 -24.57 -14.88 -10.55
N GLN A 63 -24.85 -13.66 -10.10
CA GLN A 63 -23.87 -12.60 -9.92
C GLN A 63 -23.94 -12.10 -8.47
N ALA A 64 -22.80 -11.90 -7.85
CA ALA A 64 -22.71 -11.42 -6.48
C ALA A 64 -21.75 -10.25 -6.34
N TRP A 65 -22.00 -9.43 -5.33
CA TRP A 65 -21.17 -8.30 -4.95
C TRP A 65 -20.73 -8.45 -3.49
N ASP A 66 -19.47 -8.15 -3.23
CA ASP A 66 -18.92 -7.97 -1.89
C ASP A 66 -18.80 -6.47 -1.58
N ASN A 67 -18.59 -6.12 -0.33
CA ASN A 67 -18.44 -4.75 0.09
C ASN A 67 -17.03 -4.50 0.61
N VAL A 68 -16.36 -3.52 0.03
CA VAL A 68 -15.10 -2.99 0.54
C VAL A 68 -15.36 -1.67 1.25
N TYR A 69 -14.87 -1.55 2.46
CA TYR A 69 -15.03 -0.36 3.29
C TYR A 69 -13.77 0.50 3.24
N LEU A 70 -13.97 1.79 2.96
CA LEU A 70 -12.95 2.81 3.13
C LEU A 70 -13.24 3.54 4.43
N THR A 71 -12.30 3.52 5.37
CA THR A 71 -12.41 4.25 6.63
C THR A 71 -11.48 5.45 6.60
N ALA A 72 -12.05 6.65 6.79
CA ALA A 72 -11.28 7.88 6.85
C ALA A 72 -10.56 7.99 8.19
N GLU A 73 -9.24 8.02 8.15
CA GLU A 73 -8.38 8.27 9.30
C GLU A 73 -7.74 9.65 9.22
N GLU A 74 -7.36 10.17 10.37
CA GLU A 74 -6.85 11.53 10.52
C GLU A 74 -5.33 11.53 10.62
N LEU A 75 -4.70 12.32 9.76
CA LEU A 75 -3.31 12.74 9.87
C LEU A 75 -3.29 14.17 10.38
N ALA A 76 -2.59 14.42 11.47
CA ALA A 76 -2.46 15.74 12.04
C ALA A 76 -1.01 16.05 12.40
N VAL A 77 -0.65 17.31 12.23
CA VAL A 77 0.65 17.86 12.63
C VAL A 77 0.40 19.17 13.35
N ILE A 78 1.12 19.39 14.44
CA ILE A 78 1.14 20.67 15.15
C ILE A 78 2.61 21.13 15.18
N VAL A 79 2.85 22.33 14.62
CA VAL A 79 4.17 22.96 14.59
C VAL A 79 4.13 24.22 15.46
N PRO A 80 4.70 24.20 16.68
CA PRO A 80 4.81 25.40 17.51
C PRO A 80 5.95 26.29 17.01
N ILE A 81 5.70 27.59 16.95
CA ILE A 81 6.65 28.61 16.50
C ILE A 81 6.58 29.79 17.49
N PRO A 82 7.71 30.32 18.01
CA PRO A 82 7.70 31.55 18.83
C PRO A 82 7.17 32.74 18.01
N GLU A 83 6.29 33.54 18.59
CA GLU A 83 5.68 34.70 17.92
C GLU A 83 6.74 35.73 17.50
N ALA A 84 7.72 36.00 18.37
CA ALA A 84 8.83 36.87 18.09
C ALA A 84 9.63 36.45 16.83
N VAL A 85 9.76 35.14 16.57
CA VAL A 85 10.44 34.65 15.35
C VAL A 85 9.63 34.93 14.11
N VAL A 86 8.29 34.91 14.19
CA VAL A 86 7.43 35.22 13.05
C VAL A 86 7.41 36.71 12.75
N ASP A 87 7.41 37.54 13.81
CA ASP A 87 7.35 39.00 13.67
C ASP A 87 8.70 39.60 13.21
N ASP A 88 9.82 39.08 13.71
CA ASP A 88 11.17 39.60 13.42
C ASP A 88 11.79 38.94 12.17
N ALA A 89 11.18 37.94 11.58
CA ALA A 89 11.74 37.25 10.42
C ALA A 89 11.70 38.13 9.18
N SER A 90 12.82 38.17 8.45
CA SER A 90 12.94 38.88 7.17
C SER A 90 12.25 38.14 5.99
N PHE A 91 11.62 36.99 6.24
CA PHE A 91 10.93 36.15 5.25
C PHE A 91 9.65 35.53 5.84
N ASP A 92 8.72 35.11 4.96
CA ASP A 92 7.46 34.50 5.37
C ASP A 92 7.68 33.04 5.89
N ILE A 93 7.86 32.90 7.19
CA ILE A 93 8.01 31.58 7.85
C ILE A 93 6.79 30.69 7.61
N MET A 94 5.58 31.25 7.67
CA MET A 94 4.36 30.51 7.47
C MET A 94 4.22 29.97 6.03
N GLY A 95 4.64 30.76 5.06
CA GLY A 95 4.73 30.36 3.65
C GLY A 95 5.72 29.22 3.42
N GLU A 96 6.79 29.13 4.20
CA GLU A 96 7.80 28.08 4.10
C GLU A 96 7.39 26.80 4.86
N VAL A 97 6.72 26.91 6.00
CA VAL A 97 6.31 25.75 6.82
C VAL A 97 5.18 24.97 6.16
N ARG A 98 4.19 25.63 5.56
CA ARG A 98 3.02 24.96 4.96
C ARG A 98 3.37 23.92 3.91
N PRO A 99 4.21 24.18 2.90
CA PRO A 99 4.61 23.19 1.91
C PRO A 99 5.32 21.99 2.54
N ARG A 100 6.17 22.21 3.54
CA ARG A 100 6.89 21.14 4.24
C ARG A 100 5.99 20.25 5.06
N VAL A 101 4.96 20.80 5.70
CA VAL A 101 3.95 19.99 6.39
C VAL A 101 3.13 19.17 5.39
N THR A 102 2.78 19.74 4.23
CA THR A 102 2.10 18.99 3.16
C THR A 102 2.95 17.84 2.65
N GLU A 103 4.24 18.05 2.44
CA GLU A 103 5.20 17.01 2.10
C GLU A 103 5.25 15.90 3.17
N ALA A 104 5.33 16.26 4.46
CA ALA A 104 5.35 15.32 5.57
C ALA A 104 4.07 14.46 5.64
N ILE A 105 2.90 15.03 5.35
CA ILE A 105 1.64 14.30 5.22
C ILE A 105 1.73 13.32 4.03
N GLY A 106 2.22 13.75 2.88
CA GLY A 106 2.42 12.89 1.70
C GLY A 106 3.34 11.71 1.99
N ILE A 107 4.46 11.94 2.68
CA ILE A 107 5.39 10.89 3.11
C ILE A 107 4.68 9.84 3.98
N ARG A 108 3.87 10.27 4.96
CA ARG A 108 3.13 9.35 5.83
C ARG A 108 2.08 8.56 5.09
N VAL A 109 1.39 9.16 4.13
CA VAL A 109 0.43 8.46 3.26
C VAL A 109 1.15 7.38 2.45
N ASP A 110 2.27 7.71 1.80
CA ASP A 110 3.07 6.75 1.02
C ASP A 110 3.57 5.59 1.89
N GLN A 111 4.11 5.89 3.08
CA GLN A 111 4.60 4.89 4.03
C GLN A 111 3.49 3.95 4.51
N ALA A 112 2.30 4.48 4.83
CA ALA A 112 1.20 3.69 5.34
C ALA A 112 0.52 2.85 4.24
N ALA A 113 0.28 3.42 3.05
CA ALA A 113 -0.43 2.74 1.97
C ALA A 113 0.45 1.73 1.22
N ILE A 114 1.73 2.05 1.00
CA ILE A 114 2.63 1.19 0.24
C ILE A 114 3.33 0.17 1.14
N PHE A 115 3.90 0.61 2.28
CA PHE A 115 4.77 -0.20 3.14
C PHE A 115 4.15 -0.61 4.48
N GLY A 116 2.96 -0.10 4.83
CA GLY A 116 2.28 -0.40 6.09
C GLY A 116 2.92 0.23 7.33
N VAL A 117 3.87 1.16 7.17
CA VAL A 117 4.55 1.82 8.29
C VAL A 117 3.59 2.79 8.99
N SER A 118 3.35 2.56 10.28
CA SER A 118 2.40 3.35 11.11
C SER A 118 0.98 3.38 10.50
N ARG A 119 0.58 2.32 9.82
CA ARG A 119 -0.73 2.16 9.21
C ARG A 119 -1.81 2.15 10.30
N PRO A 120 -2.91 2.90 10.16
CA PRO A 120 -4.07 2.79 11.05
C PRO A 120 -4.64 1.37 11.06
N ALA A 121 -5.04 0.87 12.22
CA ALA A 121 -5.58 -0.49 12.37
C ALA A 121 -6.90 -0.71 11.59
N SER A 122 -7.63 0.36 11.29
CA SER A 122 -8.87 0.32 10.50
C SER A 122 -8.63 0.12 8.98
N TRP A 123 -7.40 0.32 8.51
CA TRP A 123 -7.06 0.10 7.11
C TRP A 123 -6.64 -1.36 6.89
N ARG A 124 -6.98 -1.90 5.72
CA ARG A 124 -6.53 -3.22 5.29
C ARG A 124 -5.02 -3.27 5.07
N ALA A 125 -4.48 -4.43 4.71
CA ALA A 125 -3.07 -4.60 4.42
C ALA A 125 -2.58 -3.59 3.35
N ASP A 126 -1.36 -3.14 3.53
CA ASP A 126 -0.63 -2.30 2.57
C ASP A 126 -0.34 -3.07 1.27
N ILE A 127 0.06 -2.35 0.23
CA ILE A 127 0.34 -2.91 -1.10
C ILE A 127 1.41 -4.01 -1.02
N ILE A 128 2.52 -3.76 -0.34
CA ILE A 128 3.63 -4.73 -0.22
C ILE A 128 3.21 -5.98 0.55
N THR A 129 2.49 -5.81 1.67
CA THR A 129 2.01 -6.96 2.45
C THR A 129 1.02 -7.78 1.65
N SER A 130 0.08 -7.14 0.93
CA SER A 130 -0.88 -7.82 0.06
C SER A 130 -0.16 -8.59 -1.06
N ALA A 131 0.80 -7.98 -1.74
CA ALA A 131 1.59 -8.63 -2.80
C ALA A 131 2.40 -9.82 -2.27
N ARG A 132 3.00 -9.67 -1.08
CA ARG A 132 3.77 -10.76 -0.43
C ARG A 132 2.88 -11.95 -0.08
N GLN A 133 1.71 -11.70 0.48
CA GLN A 133 0.76 -12.74 0.86
C GLN A 133 0.26 -13.53 -0.36
N ALA A 134 0.09 -12.85 -1.50
CA ALA A 134 -0.25 -13.49 -2.77
C ALA A 134 0.94 -14.20 -3.46
N GLY A 135 2.16 -14.13 -2.88
CA GLY A 135 3.36 -14.70 -3.51
C GLY A 135 3.88 -13.90 -4.70
N ASN A 136 3.52 -12.62 -4.79
CA ASN A 136 3.94 -11.70 -5.85
C ASN A 136 5.25 -10.97 -5.48
N ASN A 137 6.14 -11.63 -4.74
CA ASN A 137 7.48 -11.16 -4.45
C ASN A 137 8.49 -11.90 -5.31
N VAL A 138 9.47 -11.18 -5.82
CA VAL A 138 10.53 -11.72 -6.65
C VAL A 138 11.88 -11.34 -6.06
N ALA A 139 12.73 -12.33 -5.82
CA ALA A 139 14.11 -12.08 -5.41
C ALA A 139 14.93 -11.56 -6.60
N PRO A 140 15.85 -10.61 -6.40
CA PRO A 140 16.60 -10.01 -7.50
C PRO A 140 17.53 -11.00 -8.23
N GLY A 141 17.88 -12.15 -7.62
CA GLY A 141 18.74 -13.15 -8.22
C GLY A 141 20.07 -12.60 -8.74
N SER A 142 20.72 -13.38 -9.61
CA SER A 142 21.92 -12.95 -10.36
C SER A 142 21.60 -12.24 -11.67
N ASP A 143 20.39 -12.45 -12.21
CA ASP A 143 19.92 -11.88 -13.48
C ASP A 143 18.72 -10.95 -13.22
N LEU A 144 19.01 -9.66 -13.17
CA LEU A 144 18.00 -8.64 -12.95
C LEU A 144 17.00 -8.55 -14.12
N TYR A 145 17.41 -8.85 -15.35
CA TYR A 145 16.51 -8.82 -16.51
C TYR A 145 15.41 -9.87 -16.36
N ASN A 146 15.76 -11.10 -16.03
CA ASN A 146 14.79 -12.17 -15.80
C ASN A 146 13.93 -11.91 -14.55
N ALA A 147 14.48 -11.31 -13.49
CA ALA A 147 13.70 -10.91 -12.32
C ALA A 147 12.66 -9.83 -12.63
N LEU A 148 12.88 -9.00 -13.64
CA LEU A 148 11.95 -7.94 -14.06
C LEU A 148 10.96 -8.45 -15.13
N LEU A 149 11.45 -9.01 -16.21
CA LEU A 149 10.71 -9.28 -17.45
C LEU A 149 10.58 -10.79 -17.78
N GLY A 150 11.25 -11.66 -17.05
CA GLY A 150 11.21 -13.10 -17.28
C GLY A 150 9.88 -13.73 -16.89
N GLU A 151 9.67 -15.01 -17.19
CA GLU A 151 8.46 -15.78 -16.96
C GLU A 151 7.95 -15.73 -15.50
N ASN A 152 8.86 -15.71 -14.53
CA ASN A 152 8.54 -15.54 -13.10
C ASN A 152 8.97 -14.17 -12.56
N GLY A 153 9.13 -13.19 -13.44
CA GLY A 153 9.51 -11.83 -13.08
C GLY A 153 8.34 -11.05 -12.47
N VAL A 154 8.64 -9.86 -11.97
CA VAL A 154 7.64 -9.04 -11.27
C VAL A 154 6.47 -8.64 -12.17
N ILE A 155 6.67 -8.42 -13.47
CA ILE A 155 5.59 -8.12 -14.43
C ILE A 155 4.71 -9.35 -14.64
N SER A 156 5.31 -10.49 -14.93
CA SER A 156 4.59 -11.76 -15.13
C SER A 156 3.71 -12.14 -13.94
N LYS A 157 4.12 -11.84 -12.71
CA LYS A 157 3.31 -12.07 -11.51
C LYS A 157 2.00 -11.27 -11.50
N VAL A 158 2.00 -10.06 -12.02
CA VAL A 158 0.79 -9.23 -12.15
C VAL A 158 -0.09 -9.75 -13.30
N GLU A 159 0.52 -10.12 -14.42
CA GLU A 159 -0.15 -10.62 -15.63
C GLU A 159 -0.85 -11.96 -15.41
N GLN A 160 -0.29 -12.85 -14.56
CA GLN A 160 -0.93 -14.10 -14.17
C GLN A 160 -2.33 -13.89 -13.57
N GLY A 161 -2.56 -12.76 -12.91
CA GLY A 161 -3.88 -12.34 -12.43
C GLY A 161 -4.78 -11.70 -13.50
N GLY A 162 -4.36 -11.69 -14.77
CA GLY A 162 -5.11 -11.08 -15.87
C GLY A 162 -5.12 -9.55 -15.81
N ARG A 163 -4.12 -8.92 -15.24
CA ARG A 163 -3.98 -7.47 -15.12
C ARG A 163 -2.71 -6.99 -15.80
N MET A 164 -2.77 -5.81 -16.41
CA MET A 164 -1.59 -5.19 -17.00
C MET A 164 -0.98 -4.17 -16.06
N VAL A 165 0.35 -4.12 -16.06
CA VAL A 165 1.10 -3.11 -15.31
C VAL A 165 0.92 -1.76 -16.00
N ASN A 166 0.45 -0.75 -15.26
CA ASN A 166 0.29 0.62 -15.74
C ASN A 166 1.24 1.62 -15.07
N GLY A 167 2.05 1.17 -14.12
CA GLY A 167 3.05 2.01 -13.47
C GLY A 167 4.01 1.20 -12.61
N ALA A 168 5.23 1.70 -12.50
CA ALA A 168 6.28 1.16 -11.65
C ALA A 168 6.81 2.23 -10.70
N VAL A 169 7.01 1.90 -9.43
CA VAL A 169 7.64 2.78 -8.44
C VAL A 169 8.92 2.12 -7.98
N ALA A 170 10.04 2.80 -8.09
CA ALA A 170 11.35 2.23 -7.83
C ALA A 170 12.21 3.12 -6.94
N ALA A 171 13.09 2.49 -6.18
CA ALA A 171 14.16 3.18 -5.48
C ALA A 171 15.09 3.91 -6.48
N MET A 172 15.62 5.07 -6.09
CA MET A 172 16.53 5.85 -6.95
C MET A 172 17.74 5.04 -7.42
N ALA A 173 18.26 4.13 -6.58
CA ALA A 173 19.37 3.24 -6.91
C ALA A 173 19.04 2.29 -8.09
N MET A 174 17.76 1.99 -8.34
CA MET A 174 17.33 1.14 -9.46
C MET A 174 17.71 1.75 -10.81
N ARG A 175 17.76 3.09 -10.94
CA ARG A 175 18.18 3.76 -12.17
C ARG A 175 19.58 3.32 -12.63
N GLY A 176 20.51 3.23 -11.68
CA GLY A 176 21.87 2.73 -11.96
C GLY A 176 21.89 1.27 -12.35
N LYS A 177 21.12 0.43 -11.66
CA LYS A 177 21.00 -1.00 -11.95
C LYS A 177 20.44 -1.26 -13.34
N LEU A 178 19.36 -0.56 -13.74
CA LEU A 178 18.76 -0.68 -15.07
C LEU A 178 19.74 -0.32 -16.18
N ARG A 179 20.48 0.79 -16.03
CA ARG A 179 21.52 1.18 -17.01
C ARG A 179 22.67 0.19 -17.08
N GLY A 180 22.90 -0.55 -16.03
CA GLY A 180 23.94 -1.58 -15.95
C GLY A 180 23.58 -2.91 -16.61
N ILE A 181 22.31 -3.13 -16.99
CA ILE A 181 21.87 -4.38 -17.64
C ILE A 181 22.43 -4.42 -19.06
N LYS A 182 23.22 -5.45 -19.34
CA LYS A 182 23.86 -5.65 -20.64
C LYS A 182 23.62 -7.08 -21.13
N THR A 183 23.65 -7.27 -22.45
CA THR A 183 23.72 -8.61 -23.07
C THR A 183 25.05 -9.28 -22.73
N THR A 184 25.16 -10.58 -23.00
CA THR A 184 26.45 -11.34 -22.92
C THR A 184 27.56 -10.73 -23.78
N GLU A 185 27.20 -10.00 -24.83
CA GLU A 185 28.12 -9.32 -25.76
C GLU A 185 28.45 -7.89 -25.31
N GLY A 186 27.93 -7.46 -24.13
CA GLY A 186 28.20 -6.15 -23.54
C GLY A 186 27.33 -4.99 -24.03
N MET A 187 26.35 -5.27 -24.91
CA MET A 187 25.41 -4.22 -25.36
C MET A 187 24.39 -3.88 -24.27
N PRO A 188 24.10 -2.59 -24.04
CA PRO A 188 23.10 -2.19 -23.05
C PRO A 188 21.69 -2.59 -23.53
N ILE A 189 20.95 -3.30 -22.69
CA ILE A 189 19.56 -3.68 -22.95
C ILE A 189 18.64 -2.49 -22.64
N PHE A 190 18.91 -1.80 -21.53
CA PHE A 190 18.15 -0.60 -21.17
C PHE A 190 18.65 0.58 -22.01
N LYS A 191 17.75 1.13 -22.83
CA LYS A 191 18.07 2.26 -23.70
C LYS A 191 18.20 3.55 -22.88
N SER A 192 19.42 4.06 -22.74
CA SER A 192 19.70 5.35 -22.11
C SER A 192 20.16 6.35 -23.16
N ASP A 193 19.63 7.58 -23.09
CA ASP A 193 20.13 8.69 -23.90
C ASP A 193 21.19 9.47 -23.12
N MET A 194 22.34 9.71 -23.73
CA MET A 194 23.41 10.51 -23.13
C MET A 194 23.26 12.02 -23.46
N GLN A 195 22.45 12.36 -24.45
CA GLN A 195 22.29 13.75 -24.93
C GLN A 195 20.94 14.36 -24.55
N GLY A 196 20.02 13.54 -24.02
CA GLY A 196 18.68 13.96 -23.61
C GLY A 196 18.17 13.28 -22.33
N PRO A 197 16.98 13.66 -21.85
CA PRO A 197 16.39 13.03 -20.68
C PRO A 197 16.02 11.57 -20.96
N THR A 198 16.63 10.63 -20.23
CA THR A 198 16.28 9.22 -20.32
C THR A 198 14.88 8.98 -19.78
N GLN A 199 13.99 8.48 -20.62
CA GLN A 199 12.67 8.02 -20.18
C GLN A 199 12.80 6.63 -19.55
N TYR A 200 12.46 6.55 -18.27
CA TYR A 200 12.42 5.28 -17.56
C TYR A 200 11.03 4.68 -17.70
N ALA A 201 10.94 3.60 -18.46
CA ALA A 201 9.75 2.78 -18.62
C ALA A 201 10.14 1.31 -18.50
N LEU A 202 9.25 0.49 -17.98
CA LEU A 202 9.40 -0.95 -17.88
C LEU A 202 8.22 -1.59 -18.58
N ASP A 203 8.46 -2.31 -19.67
CA ASP A 203 7.43 -2.87 -20.55
C ASP A 203 6.32 -1.86 -20.95
N GLY A 204 6.74 -0.65 -21.32
CA GLY A 204 5.82 0.43 -21.69
C GLY A 204 5.19 1.18 -20.50
N ALA A 205 5.21 0.63 -19.30
CA ALA A 205 4.72 1.30 -18.10
C ALA A 205 5.73 2.34 -17.58
N PRO A 206 5.30 3.57 -17.27
CA PRO A 206 6.19 4.61 -16.76
C PRO A 206 6.72 4.25 -15.38
N MET A 207 7.99 4.60 -15.14
CA MET A 207 8.66 4.41 -13.86
C MET A 207 8.75 5.73 -13.10
N TYR A 208 8.36 5.68 -11.83
CA TYR A 208 8.42 6.80 -10.90
C TYR A 208 9.46 6.55 -9.82
N PHE A 209 10.19 7.60 -9.46
CA PHE A 209 11.26 7.53 -8.46
C PHE A 209 10.95 8.51 -7.33
N PRO A 210 10.36 8.04 -6.22
CA PRO A 210 10.09 8.89 -5.07
C PRO A 210 11.37 9.50 -4.52
N MET A 211 11.37 10.82 -4.37
CA MET A 211 12.48 11.58 -3.76
C MET A 211 12.10 12.19 -2.42
N ASN A 212 10.93 11.81 -1.88
CA ASN A 212 10.42 12.29 -0.60
C ASN A 212 10.90 11.46 0.60
N GLY A 213 11.75 10.45 0.39
CA GLY A 213 12.24 9.58 1.47
C GLY A 213 11.24 8.56 2.00
N ALA A 214 10.03 8.46 1.41
CA ALA A 214 9.02 7.49 1.84
C ALA A 214 9.33 6.06 1.38
N PHE A 215 10.14 5.88 0.35
CA PHE A 215 10.43 4.57 -0.24
C PHE A 215 11.43 3.77 0.61
N ASP A 216 10.94 2.67 1.19
CA ASP A 216 11.77 1.78 2.01
C ASP A 216 12.53 0.76 1.15
N THR A 217 13.80 1.05 0.91
CA THR A 217 14.70 0.18 0.12
C THR A 217 15.07 -1.12 0.82
N SER A 218 14.85 -1.22 2.13
CA SER A 218 15.06 -2.47 2.89
C SER A 218 13.95 -3.49 2.64
N VAL A 219 12.82 -3.04 2.09
CA VAL A 219 11.61 -3.85 1.87
C VAL A 219 11.43 -4.20 0.40
N ALA A 220 11.61 -3.22 -0.47
CA ALA A 220 11.44 -3.39 -1.90
C ALA A 220 12.44 -2.52 -2.66
N GLN A 221 12.86 -2.96 -3.84
CA GLN A 221 13.66 -2.17 -4.78
C GLN A 221 12.80 -1.57 -5.89
N LEU A 222 11.75 -2.26 -6.28
CA LEU A 222 10.80 -1.90 -7.32
C LEU A 222 9.44 -2.47 -6.97
N ILE A 223 8.39 -1.72 -7.23
CA ILE A 223 6.99 -2.12 -7.11
C ILE A 223 6.34 -1.87 -8.46
N VAL A 224 5.71 -2.88 -9.03
CA VAL A 224 4.95 -2.78 -10.28
C VAL A 224 3.50 -3.17 -10.04
N GLY A 225 2.58 -2.64 -10.83
CA GLY A 225 1.20 -3.07 -10.71
C GLY A 225 0.22 -2.23 -11.49
N ASP A 226 -1.04 -2.61 -11.36
CA ASP A 226 -2.18 -1.83 -11.83
C ASP A 226 -2.65 -0.86 -10.74
N TRP A 227 -2.09 0.33 -10.73
CA TRP A 227 -2.39 1.39 -9.77
C TRP A 227 -3.84 1.89 -9.83
N SER A 228 -4.55 1.63 -10.92
CA SER A 228 -5.97 1.97 -11.04
C SER A 228 -6.85 1.17 -10.07
N GLN A 229 -6.34 0.03 -9.59
CA GLN A 229 -7.00 -0.81 -8.59
C GLN A 229 -6.80 -0.32 -7.16
N ALA A 230 -5.77 0.47 -6.89
CA ALA A 230 -5.63 1.17 -5.62
C ALA A 230 -6.54 2.40 -5.63
N VAL A 231 -7.48 2.47 -4.70
CA VAL A 231 -8.45 3.57 -4.62
C VAL A 231 -8.31 4.32 -3.32
N TYR A 232 -8.45 5.65 -3.37
CA TYR A 232 -8.49 6.48 -2.19
C TYR A 232 -9.59 7.54 -2.28
N SER A 233 -10.05 7.97 -1.13
CA SER A 233 -11.01 9.07 -1.03
C SER A 233 -10.63 10.00 0.10
N VAL A 234 -10.81 11.29 -0.13
CA VAL A 234 -10.53 12.34 0.84
C VAL A 234 -11.82 12.72 1.54
N ARG A 235 -11.83 12.68 2.87
CA ARG A 235 -12.96 13.17 3.67
C ARG A 235 -12.82 14.67 3.98
N GLN A 236 -11.61 15.08 4.36
CA GLN A 236 -11.27 16.46 4.68
C GLN A 236 -9.92 16.76 4.06
N ASP A 237 -9.90 17.73 3.18
CA ASP A 237 -8.67 18.22 2.58
C ASP A 237 -7.80 18.92 3.62
N ILE A 238 -6.56 19.20 3.27
CA ILE A 238 -5.61 19.85 4.17
C ILE A 238 -6.19 21.15 4.70
N THR A 239 -6.50 21.16 6.00
CA THR A 239 -6.98 22.34 6.72
C THR A 239 -5.91 22.83 7.67
N VAL A 240 -5.61 24.11 7.56
CA VAL A 240 -4.61 24.79 8.36
C VAL A 240 -5.33 25.74 9.34
N LYS A 241 -5.00 25.62 10.63
CA LYS A 241 -5.45 26.55 11.67
C LYS A 241 -4.24 27.06 12.45
N ILE A 242 -4.21 28.36 12.66
CA ILE A 242 -3.27 28.99 13.59
C ILE A 242 -3.93 28.96 14.96
N LEU A 243 -3.21 28.49 15.95
CA LEU A 243 -3.59 28.46 17.35
C LEU A 243 -2.68 29.44 18.10
N ASP A 244 -3.28 30.40 18.74
CA ASP A 244 -2.63 31.44 19.58
C ASP A 244 -2.78 31.12 21.08
N GLN A 245 -3.66 30.20 21.42
CA GLN A 245 -3.99 29.82 22.80
C GLN A 245 -4.06 28.30 22.93
N GLY A 246 -3.71 27.81 24.14
CA GLY A 246 -3.78 26.40 24.49
C GLY A 246 -2.46 25.82 24.98
N VAL A 247 -2.50 24.54 25.32
CA VAL A 247 -1.34 23.77 25.74
C VAL A 247 -1.11 22.61 24.77
N ILE A 248 0.16 22.32 24.47
CA ILE A 248 0.59 21.16 23.70
C ILE A 248 1.23 20.20 24.68
N GLN A 249 0.70 18.98 24.73
CA GLN A 249 1.16 17.90 25.60
C GLN A 249 1.89 16.84 24.78
N ASP A 250 2.86 16.19 25.39
CA ASP A 250 3.44 14.95 24.85
C ASP A 250 2.38 13.84 24.83
N PRO A 251 2.16 13.17 23.68
CA PRO A 251 1.15 12.13 23.57
C PRO A 251 1.40 10.91 24.47
N SER A 252 2.65 10.65 24.84
CA SER A 252 3.06 9.48 25.65
C SER A 252 3.01 9.77 27.14
N THR A 253 3.68 10.86 27.58
CA THR A 253 3.81 11.22 29.01
C THR A 253 2.65 12.05 29.51
N LYS A 254 1.89 12.70 28.63
CA LYS A 254 0.83 13.68 28.95
C LYS A 254 1.31 14.93 29.66
N GLU A 255 2.62 15.13 29.71
CA GLU A 255 3.22 16.35 30.26
C GLU A 255 3.03 17.52 29.29
N ILE A 256 2.88 18.73 29.83
CA ILE A 256 2.80 19.94 29.04
C ILE A 256 4.18 20.29 28.50
N VAL A 257 4.35 20.23 27.19
CA VAL A 257 5.60 20.60 26.50
C VAL A 257 5.62 22.08 26.18
N TYR A 258 4.48 22.61 25.71
CA TYR A 258 4.35 24.04 25.38
C TYR A 258 3.03 24.58 25.92
N ASN A 259 3.09 25.77 26.53
CA ASN A 259 1.93 26.59 26.86
C ASN A 259 1.98 27.84 25.99
N LEU A 260 1.16 27.88 24.94
CA LEU A 260 1.23 28.89 23.90
C LEU A 260 1.09 30.32 24.46
N ALA A 261 0.12 30.53 25.35
CA ALA A 261 -0.15 31.84 25.91
C ALA A 261 0.91 32.32 26.93
N GLN A 262 1.60 31.41 27.62
CA GLN A 262 2.63 31.78 28.62
C GLN A 262 4.04 31.90 28.03
N GLN A 263 4.25 31.32 26.83
CA GLN A 263 5.54 31.28 26.17
C GLN A 263 5.59 32.16 24.93
N ASP A 264 4.54 32.95 24.68
CA ASP A 264 4.38 33.81 23.51
C ASP A 264 4.65 33.03 22.21
N MET A 265 3.89 31.91 22.03
CA MET A 265 4.03 30.99 20.91
C MET A 265 2.70 30.90 20.13
N ILE A 266 2.82 30.76 18.86
CA ILE A 266 1.74 30.33 17.96
C ILE A 266 1.99 28.90 17.50
N ALA A 267 0.93 28.16 17.21
CA ALA A 267 1.06 26.80 16.67
C ALA A 267 0.25 26.68 15.38
N LEU A 268 0.91 26.14 14.35
CA LEU A 268 0.27 25.78 13.11
C LEU A 268 -0.27 24.35 13.22
N ARG A 269 -1.61 24.19 13.30
CA ARG A 269 -2.26 22.88 13.27
C ARG A 269 -2.75 22.55 11.88
N VAL A 270 -2.26 21.47 11.32
CA VAL A 270 -2.67 20.95 10.01
C VAL A 270 -3.33 19.60 10.19
N VAL A 271 -4.50 19.44 9.57
CA VAL A 271 -5.29 18.20 9.62
C VAL A 271 -5.68 17.78 8.22
N PHE A 272 -5.51 16.50 7.93
CA PHE A 272 -5.90 15.84 6.70
C PHE A 272 -6.61 14.53 7.02
N ARG A 273 -7.71 14.22 6.32
CA ARG A 273 -8.46 12.97 6.54
C ARG A 273 -8.69 12.26 5.22
N MET A 274 -8.25 11.02 5.14
CA MET A 274 -8.44 10.17 3.97
C MET A 274 -8.68 8.70 4.35
N GLY A 275 -9.29 7.96 3.43
CA GLY A 275 -9.35 6.51 3.47
C GLY A 275 -8.86 5.93 2.15
N TRP A 276 -8.28 4.74 2.19
CA TRP A 276 -7.90 4.01 0.99
C TRP A 276 -8.24 2.54 1.09
N ALA A 277 -8.31 1.85 -0.05
CA ALA A 277 -8.53 0.41 -0.14
C ALA A 277 -7.96 -0.16 -1.43
N LEU A 278 -7.74 -1.48 -1.42
CA LEU A 278 -7.45 -2.30 -2.59
C LEU A 278 -8.64 -3.24 -2.81
N PRO A 279 -9.63 -2.85 -3.66
CA PRO A 279 -10.88 -3.61 -3.81
C PRO A 279 -10.71 -4.97 -4.46
N ASN A 280 -9.77 -5.11 -5.38
CA ASN A 280 -9.48 -6.33 -6.14
C ASN A 280 -10.75 -7.09 -6.61
N PRO A 281 -11.53 -6.55 -7.60
CA PRO A 281 -12.74 -7.19 -8.09
C PRO A 281 -12.44 -8.52 -8.81
N ALA A 282 -13.38 -9.46 -8.77
CA ALA A 282 -13.30 -10.70 -9.55
C ALA A 282 -13.19 -10.42 -11.04
N THR A 283 -12.33 -11.15 -11.73
CA THR A 283 -12.14 -11.13 -13.17
C THR A 283 -12.38 -12.52 -13.76
N ARG A 284 -12.49 -12.65 -15.09
CA ARG A 284 -12.63 -13.97 -15.74
C ARG A 284 -11.39 -14.86 -15.60
N LEU A 285 -10.23 -14.26 -15.33
CA LEU A 285 -8.97 -14.98 -15.11
C LEU A 285 -8.70 -15.24 -13.62
N ASP A 286 -9.40 -14.52 -12.74
CA ASP A 286 -9.30 -14.65 -11.29
C ASP A 286 -10.70 -14.48 -10.66
N GLU A 287 -11.52 -15.52 -10.78
CA GLU A 287 -12.89 -15.52 -10.23
C GLU A 287 -12.90 -15.58 -8.70
N ASP A 288 -11.90 -16.19 -8.10
CA ASP A 288 -11.75 -16.32 -6.65
C ASP A 288 -11.04 -15.14 -5.99
N ARG A 289 -10.57 -14.17 -6.77
CA ARG A 289 -9.87 -12.96 -6.30
C ARG A 289 -8.60 -13.29 -5.51
N LEU A 290 -7.84 -14.29 -5.96
CA LEU A 290 -6.60 -14.76 -5.32
C LEU A 290 -5.39 -13.92 -5.69
N TYR A 291 -5.37 -13.39 -6.92
CA TYR A 291 -4.28 -12.58 -7.42
C TYR A 291 -4.42 -11.12 -6.98
N VAL A 292 -3.31 -10.54 -6.58
CA VAL A 292 -3.21 -9.12 -6.21
C VAL A 292 -2.62 -8.33 -7.37
N PRO A 293 -3.14 -7.13 -7.70
CA PRO A 293 -2.71 -6.36 -8.87
C PRO A 293 -1.33 -5.71 -8.71
N PHE A 294 -0.54 -6.12 -7.73
CA PHE A 294 0.80 -5.61 -7.45
C PHE A 294 1.80 -6.74 -7.27
N ALA A 295 3.04 -6.48 -7.70
CA ALA A 295 4.19 -7.32 -7.41
C ALA A 295 5.40 -6.44 -7.08
N TYR A 296 6.39 -6.97 -6.39
CA TYR A 296 7.57 -6.21 -6.03
C TYR A 296 8.85 -7.03 -6.11
N LEU A 297 9.93 -6.33 -6.42
CA LEU A 297 11.29 -6.86 -6.39
C LEU A 297 11.86 -6.68 -4.99
N GLU A 298 12.26 -7.78 -4.37
CA GLU A 298 12.88 -7.77 -3.05
C GLU A 298 14.27 -7.11 -3.05
N PRO A 299 14.75 -6.61 -1.90
CA PRO A 299 16.16 -6.24 -1.75
C PRO A 299 17.04 -7.48 -1.81
N ALA A 300 18.33 -7.30 -2.10
CA ALA A 300 19.31 -8.40 -2.12
C ALA A 300 19.46 -9.10 -0.77
N THR A 301 19.12 -8.41 0.33
CA THR A 301 19.06 -8.96 1.68
C THR A 301 17.59 -9.29 1.99
N ALA A 302 17.28 -10.57 2.19
CA ALA A 302 15.91 -11.02 2.44
C ALA A 302 15.31 -10.36 3.69
N VAL A 303 14.06 -9.92 3.57
CA VAL A 303 13.29 -9.42 4.72
C VAL A 303 12.88 -10.61 5.59
N THR A 304 13.11 -10.54 6.89
CA THR A 304 12.70 -11.57 7.83
C THR A 304 11.17 -11.64 7.88
N THR A 305 10.61 -12.75 7.40
CA THR A 305 9.19 -13.08 7.51
C THR A 305 9.02 -14.33 8.34
N GLN A 306 7.88 -14.46 9.00
CA GLN A 306 7.50 -15.64 9.76
C GLN A 306 6.42 -16.41 8.99
N LYS A 307 6.54 -17.73 9.02
CA LYS A 307 5.55 -18.62 8.41
C LYS A 307 4.31 -18.69 9.29
N VAL A 308 3.15 -18.40 8.70
CA VAL A 308 1.84 -18.57 9.34
C VAL A 308 1.09 -19.66 8.57
N THR A 309 0.76 -20.75 9.27
CA THR A 309 0.04 -21.88 8.69
C THR A 309 -1.36 -21.90 9.24
N PHE A 310 -2.35 -21.87 8.37
CA PHE A 310 -3.75 -22.17 8.72
C PHE A 310 -4.04 -23.61 8.34
N THR A 311 -4.62 -24.36 9.28
CA THR A 311 -5.13 -25.72 9.04
C THR A 311 -6.64 -25.69 9.22
N VAL A 312 -7.38 -25.99 8.17
CA VAL A 312 -8.85 -25.90 8.18
C VAL A 312 -9.45 -27.29 8.14
N LYS A 313 -10.32 -27.59 9.10
CA LYS A 313 -11.02 -28.84 9.24
C LYS A 313 -12.54 -28.64 9.33
N ASN A 314 -13.30 -29.67 9.02
CA ASN A 314 -14.75 -29.68 9.25
C ASN A 314 -15.08 -29.94 10.74
N ASN A 315 -16.36 -29.80 11.12
CA ASN A 315 -16.86 -30.00 12.49
C ASN A 315 -17.51 -31.34 12.62
N GLU A 316 -16.84 -32.43 12.20
CA GLU A 316 -17.32 -33.81 12.35
C GLU A 316 -16.65 -34.51 13.54
N GLU A 317 -17.16 -35.68 13.95
CA GLU A 317 -16.58 -36.48 15.06
C GLU A 317 -15.12 -36.88 14.75
N GLU A 318 -14.81 -37.16 13.48
CA GLU A 318 -13.46 -37.30 12.95
C GLU A 318 -13.18 -36.14 12.01
N PRO A 319 -12.47 -35.07 12.48
CA PRO A 319 -12.28 -33.86 11.70
C PRO A 319 -11.40 -34.09 10.47
N GLU A 320 -11.99 -33.93 9.29
CA GLU A 320 -11.29 -34.01 8.01
C GLU A 320 -10.80 -32.65 7.50
N ALA A 321 -9.72 -32.68 6.73
CA ALA A 321 -9.16 -31.48 6.07
C ALA A 321 -10.13 -30.93 5.03
N VAL A 322 -10.34 -29.62 5.01
CA VAL A 322 -11.25 -28.97 4.07
C VAL A 322 -10.43 -28.26 2.99
N GLU A 323 -10.41 -28.83 1.79
CA GLU A 323 -9.77 -28.23 0.61
C GLU A 323 -10.57 -27.05 0.06
N GLY A 324 -9.89 -26.09 -0.60
CA GLY A 324 -10.50 -25.00 -1.34
C GLY A 324 -11.18 -23.94 -0.48
N VAL A 325 -10.85 -23.86 0.82
CA VAL A 325 -11.30 -22.79 1.71
C VAL A 325 -10.53 -21.51 1.38
N VAL A 326 -11.22 -20.42 1.13
CA VAL A 326 -10.59 -19.11 0.90
C VAL A 326 -10.28 -18.45 2.24
N ILE A 327 -9.02 -18.14 2.46
CA ILE A 327 -8.55 -17.37 3.60
C ILE A 327 -8.15 -15.98 3.07
N ASP A 328 -8.91 -14.98 3.46
CA ASP A 328 -8.63 -13.55 3.16
C ASP A 328 -7.94 -12.94 4.39
N LEU A 329 -6.66 -12.68 4.26
CA LEU A 329 -5.84 -12.09 5.31
C LEU A 329 -5.56 -10.63 4.98
N ASP A 330 -6.38 -9.73 5.53
CA ASP A 330 -6.33 -8.28 5.30
C ASP A 330 -6.32 -7.88 3.82
N GLY A 331 -6.91 -8.70 2.94
CA GLY A 331 -7.05 -8.43 1.51
C GLY A 331 -6.25 -9.37 0.60
N ALA A 332 -5.23 -10.07 1.10
CA ALA A 332 -4.57 -11.14 0.35
C ALA A 332 -5.30 -12.47 0.57
N ARG A 333 -5.53 -13.21 -0.51
CA ARG A 333 -6.33 -14.44 -0.50
C ARG A 333 -5.51 -15.65 -0.94
N LEU A 334 -5.62 -16.72 -0.16
CA LEU A 334 -5.12 -18.04 -0.53
C LEU A 334 -6.22 -19.08 -0.33
N LYS A 335 -6.14 -20.17 -1.09
CA LYS A 335 -6.98 -21.35 -0.89
C LYS A 335 -6.21 -22.43 -0.14
N THR A 336 -6.92 -23.20 0.70
CA THR A 336 -6.35 -24.41 1.31
C THR A 336 -6.16 -25.50 0.26
N GLY A 337 -5.03 -26.20 0.36
CA GLY A 337 -4.74 -27.40 -0.42
C GLY A 337 -5.58 -28.61 -0.01
N THR A 338 -5.31 -29.77 -0.60
CA THR A 338 -5.97 -31.06 -0.29
C THR A 338 -5.73 -31.50 1.16
N ASP A 339 -4.66 -31.03 1.78
CA ASP A 339 -4.33 -31.23 3.20
C ASP A 339 -5.05 -30.25 4.14
N GLY A 340 -5.91 -29.39 3.62
CA GLY A 340 -6.59 -28.34 4.36
C GLY A 340 -5.69 -27.19 4.82
N THR A 341 -4.45 -27.08 4.33
CA THR A 341 -3.51 -26.07 4.79
C THR A 341 -3.38 -24.91 3.80
N ALA A 342 -3.15 -23.71 4.35
CA ALA A 342 -2.71 -22.52 3.60
C ALA A 342 -1.58 -21.81 4.37
N ILE A 343 -0.54 -21.39 3.64
CA ILE A 343 0.67 -20.86 4.24
C ILE A 343 0.91 -19.44 3.77
N PHE A 344 1.01 -18.51 4.73
CA PHE A 344 1.37 -17.12 4.50
C PHE A 344 2.76 -16.83 5.07
N ASN A 345 3.51 -15.94 4.43
CA ASN A 345 4.78 -15.43 4.92
C ASN A 345 4.61 -13.96 5.32
N LEU A 346 4.53 -13.70 6.63
CA LEU A 346 4.17 -12.41 7.18
C LEU A 346 5.32 -11.76 7.94
N ARG A 347 5.37 -10.45 7.94
CA ARG A 347 6.19 -9.69 8.88
C ARG A 347 5.56 -9.71 10.27
N LYS A 348 6.35 -9.29 11.27
CA LYS A 348 5.81 -9.01 12.60
C LYS A 348 4.66 -8.01 12.53
N GLY A 349 3.52 -8.35 13.14
CA GLY A 349 2.31 -7.53 13.14
C GLY A 349 1.04 -8.31 13.49
N ASN A 350 -0.08 -7.59 13.58
CA ASN A 350 -1.41 -8.16 13.80
C ASN A 350 -2.19 -8.16 12.47
N TYR A 351 -2.82 -9.27 12.16
CA TYR A 351 -3.56 -9.51 10.93
C TYR A 351 -4.93 -10.07 11.22
N ASN A 352 -5.94 -9.72 10.41
CA ASN A 352 -7.29 -10.26 10.50
C ASN A 352 -7.55 -11.22 9.34
N ALA A 353 -7.80 -12.48 9.67
CA ALA A 353 -8.12 -13.52 8.71
C ALA A 353 -9.63 -13.74 8.64
N LYS A 354 -10.21 -13.66 7.44
CA LYS A 354 -11.58 -14.06 7.15
C LYS A 354 -11.54 -15.36 6.36
N ILE A 355 -12.03 -16.44 6.98
CA ILE A 355 -12.01 -17.80 6.44
C ILE A 355 -13.41 -18.14 5.95
N SER A 356 -13.55 -18.48 4.67
CA SER A 356 -14.85 -18.73 4.06
C SER A 356 -14.81 -19.82 2.98
N LYS A 357 -15.89 -20.61 2.89
CA LYS A 357 -16.14 -21.56 1.81
C LYS A 357 -17.64 -21.63 1.55
N LYS A 358 -18.05 -21.86 0.29
CA LYS A 358 -19.47 -22.06 -0.07
C LYS A 358 -20.02 -23.27 0.68
N GLY A 359 -21.18 -23.13 1.32
CA GLY A 359 -21.80 -24.17 2.15
C GLY A 359 -21.34 -24.20 3.60
N TYR A 360 -20.42 -23.31 4.02
CA TYR A 360 -19.93 -23.22 5.40
C TYR A 360 -20.13 -21.84 5.99
N GLY A 361 -20.14 -21.76 7.32
CA GLY A 361 -20.09 -20.50 8.06
C GLY A 361 -18.75 -19.78 7.84
N THR A 362 -18.78 -18.45 7.87
CA THR A 362 -17.56 -17.63 7.81
C THR A 362 -16.97 -17.48 9.20
N VAL A 363 -15.66 -17.74 9.34
CA VAL A 363 -14.90 -17.54 10.58
C VAL A 363 -14.00 -16.32 10.42
N ILE A 364 -13.88 -15.49 11.47
CA ILE A 364 -12.96 -14.37 11.55
C ILE A 364 -12.00 -14.63 12.69
N GLU A 365 -10.70 -14.60 12.40
CA GLU A 365 -9.62 -14.90 13.36
C GLU A 365 -8.56 -13.81 13.31
N THR A 366 -8.04 -13.41 14.46
CA THR A 366 -6.91 -12.49 14.55
C THR A 366 -5.61 -13.26 14.75
N VAL A 367 -4.60 -12.94 13.96
CA VAL A 367 -3.27 -13.56 13.99
C VAL A 367 -2.24 -12.52 14.41
N ASN A 368 -1.59 -12.77 15.53
CA ASN A 368 -0.43 -11.99 15.96
C ASN A 368 0.85 -12.72 15.52
N VAL A 369 1.65 -12.07 14.70
CA VAL A 369 2.94 -12.57 14.22
C VAL A 369 4.06 -11.84 14.94
N ASP A 370 4.85 -12.57 15.71
CA ASP A 370 6.02 -12.05 16.42
C ASP A 370 7.34 -12.62 15.83
N ALA A 371 8.21 -13.18 16.62
CA ALA A 371 9.53 -13.66 16.19
C ALA A 371 9.55 -15.13 15.72
N SER A 372 8.44 -15.86 15.85
CA SER A 372 8.34 -17.29 15.54
C SER A 372 7.21 -17.60 14.55
N ALA A 373 7.30 -18.77 13.90
CA ALA A 373 6.20 -19.29 13.08
C ALA A 373 4.93 -19.49 13.91
N VAL A 374 3.77 -19.21 13.31
CA VAL A 374 2.46 -19.31 13.94
C VAL A 374 1.63 -20.39 13.23
N SER A 375 0.94 -21.24 13.98
CA SER A 375 -0.05 -22.18 13.45
C SER A 375 -1.42 -21.86 14.02
N LYS A 376 -2.45 -21.89 13.16
CA LYS A 376 -3.86 -21.66 13.51
C LYS A 376 -4.72 -22.78 12.97
N ASP A 377 -5.37 -23.48 13.88
CA ASP A 377 -6.35 -24.51 13.55
C ASP A 377 -7.74 -23.89 13.52
N ILE A 378 -8.46 -24.08 12.43
CA ILE A 378 -9.77 -23.50 12.16
C ILE A 378 -10.78 -24.60 11.90
N THR A 379 -11.91 -24.55 12.58
CA THR A 379 -13.03 -25.47 12.36
C THR A 379 -14.14 -24.74 11.60
N LEU A 380 -14.56 -25.28 10.45
CA LEU A 380 -15.68 -24.77 9.67
C LEU A 380 -16.95 -25.58 9.95
N ILE A 381 -18.02 -24.87 10.25
CA ILE A 381 -19.35 -25.44 10.49
C ILE A 381 -20.17 -25.33 9.20
N PRO A 382 -20.76 -26.41 8.68
CA PRO A 382 -21.67 -26.34 7.54
C PRO A 382 -22.83 -25.39 7.82
N LYS A 383 -23.30 -24.68 6.79
CA LYS A 383 -24.56 -23.90 6.86
C LYS A 383 -25.71 -24.85 6.60
N GLU A 384 -26.70 -24.81 7.48
CA GLU A 384 -27.99 -25.42 7.25
C GLU A 384 -28.72 -24.82 6.04
#